data_f84bfcd9b6c9c80943cfd727caf8593c
#
_entry.id   f84bfcd9b6c9c80943cfd727caf8593c
#
_cell.length_a   1.000
_cell.length_b   1.000
_cell.length_c   1.000
_cell.angle_alpha   90.00
_cell.angle_beta   90.00
_cell.angle_gamma   90.00
#
_symmetry.space_group_name_H-M   'P 1'
#
loop_
_entity.id
_entity.type
_entity.pdbx_description
1 polymer ?
#
loop_
_entity_poly.entity_id
_entity_poly.type
_entity_poly.pdbx_seq_one_letter_code
_entity_poly.pdbx_strand_id
1 'polypeptide(L)'
;MEQLLSHSLLENKLALRQLFGQSVDFYTKDIQICGLACCICMFEGLSSIERLWVMLLDTASREPLDVTGPEQLYEYLLKGSAVPLEPRPVTCLSEAQTYLTAGTTLLLIDGVDRGLVMSTQSMQFRSVSEPTGEGNLRGSREGFTELLRINFSLIRRLVRSDSLRIETFTAGQRTATEIGLCYDARLCPPRLLRRLRARLSDLPLPVVLDSGYLTPFLGRGGFSFFSGIGSTERPDRAAAKICEGKAVILVNGSPFALVVPWLFYENFQSMDDYSAKAYFASFIRLLKYAAFFIAVLLPGAFVCAVGYTPELLPPELLYKVAAAEKATPLPLFLETLVVNFLLEIVREAGLRLPKQVGHSVSLVAALIIGDAAIQAGL
;
A
#
# COMPACT_ATOMS: atom_id res chain seq x y z
N MET A 1 13.25 -30.24 -4.86
CA MET A 1 12.32 -31.39 -4.84
C MET A 1 10.94 -30.82 -4.55
N GLU A 2 9.97 -31.09 -5.40
CA GLU A 2 8.57 -30.73 -5.14
C GLU A 2 8.07 -31.61 -4.00
N GLN A 3 7.61 -30.98 -2.92
CA GLN A 3 7.04 -31.70 -1.78
C GLN A 3 5.61 -32.13 -2.15
N LEU A 4 5.40 -33.43 -2.27
CA LEU A 4 4.09 -34.03 -2.54
C LEU A 4 3.18 -33.91 -1.31
N LEU A 5 1.88 -33.93 -1.54
CA LEU A 5 0.90 -34.03 -0.45
C LEU A 5 0.94 -35.46 0.14
N SER A 6 0.75 -35.56 1.45
CA SER A 6 0.70 -36.82 2.21
C SER A 6 -0.74 -37.31 2.37
N HIS A 7 -0.93 -38.59 2.61
CA HIS A 7 -2.24 -39.15 3.02
C HIS A 7 -2.70 -38.60 4.39
N SER A 8 -1.81 -38.05 5.20
CA SER A 8 -2.14 -37.48 6.51
C SER A 8 -2.58 -36.03 6.38
N LEU A 9 -3.83 -35.77 6.72
CA LEU A 9 -4.39 -34.41 6.79
C LEU A 9 -3.57 -33.49 7.70
N LEU A 10 -3.08 -34.01 8.82
CA LEU A 10 -2.30 -33.25 9.80
C LEU A 10 -0.96 -32.79 9.21
N GLU A 11 -0.25 -33.68 8.50
CA GLU A 11 1.03 -33.35 7.87
C GLU A 11 0.85 -32.26 6.80
N ASN A 12 -0.13 -32.40 5.95
CA ASN A 12 -0.45 -31.41 4.91
C ASN A 12 -0.79 -30.05 5.51
N LYS A 13 -1.59 -30.03 6.57
CA LYS A 13 -1.97 -28.81 7.29
C LYS A 13 -0.76 -28.14 7.94
N LEU A 14 0.14 -28.91 8.56
CA LEU A 14 1.37 -28.38 9.12
C LEU A 14 2.31 -27.82 8.05
N ALA A 15 2.46 -28.52 6.93
CA ALA A 15 3.27 -28.07 5.80
C ALA A 15 2.76 -26.75 5.22
N LEU A 16 1.44 -26.60 5.01
CA LEU A 16 0.84 -25.36 4.56
C LEU A 16 1.00 -24.22 5.58
N ARG A 17 0.85 -24.51 6.89
CA ARG A 17 1.10 -23.51 7.94
C ARG A 17 2.57 -23.10 8.04
N GLN A 18 3.50 -23.99 7.78
CA GLN A 18 4.93 -23.65 7.69
C GLN A 18 5.20 -22.77 6.45
N LEU A 19 4.60 -23.11 5.33
CA LEU A 19 4.76 -22.38 4.06
C LEU A 19 4.26 -20.92 4.19
N PHE A 20 3.04 -20.70 4.69
CA PHE A 20 2.44 -19.38 4.84
C PHE A 20 2.73 -18.72 6.20
N GLY A 21 3.37 -19.42 7.11
CA GLY A 21 3.71 -18.95 8.46
C GLY A 21 2.47 -18.61 9.29
N GLN A 22 2.60 -17.60 10.16
CA GLN A 22 1.50 -17.10 11.00
C GLN A 22 0.77 -15.92 10.34
N SER A 23 0.60 -15.95 9.03
CA SER A 23 -0.15 -14.90 8.33
C SER A 23 -1.63 -14.95 8.75
N VAL A 24 -2.16 -13.84 9.26
CA VAL A 24 -3.51 -13.77 9.87
C VAL A 24 -4.61 -14.00 8.83
N ASP A 25 -4.34 -13.65 7.58
CA ASP A 25 -5.28 -13.83 6.47
C ASP A 25 -5.33 -15.26 5.92
N PHE A 26 -4.40 -16.16 6.34
CA PHE A 26 -4.44 -17.57 5.97
C PHE A 26 -5.34 -18.35 6.91
N TYR A 27 -6.49 -18.77 6.41
CA TYR A 27 -7.53 -19.46 7.16
C TYR A 27 -7.50 -20.96 6.89
N THR A 28 -7.55 -21.75 7.97
CA THR A 28 -7.69 -23.20 7.91
C THR A 28 -8.81 -23.64 8.84
N LYS A 29 -9.77 -24.41 8.35
CA LYS A 29 -10.89 -24.94 9.14
C LYS A 29 -11.06 -26.42 8.93
N ASP A 30 -11.09 -27.17 10.02
CA ASP A 30 -11.42 -28.57 10.02
C ASP A 30 -12.95 -28.71 9.93
N ILE A 31 -13.41 -29.57 9.06
CA ILE A 31 -14.83 -29.89 8.79
C ILE A 31 -14.98 -31.41 8.66
N GLN A 32 -16.19 -31.88 8.75
CA GLN A 32 -16.55 -33.27 8.44
C GLN A 32 -17.52 -33.30 7.26
N ILE A 33 -17.21 -34.09 6.25
CA ILE A 33 -18.07 -34.35 5.09
C ILE A 33 -18.36 -35.84 5.06
N CYS A 34 -19.60 -36.26 5.16
CA CYS A 34 -20.03 -37.67 5.24
C CYS A 34 -19.29 -38.48 6.35
N GLY A 35 -18.98 -37.85 7.48
CA GLY A 35 -18.26 -38.47 8.58
C GLY A 35 -16.73 -38.56 8.40
N LEU A 36 -16.21 -38.14 7.26
CA LEU A 36 -14.77 -38.10 6.95
C LEU A 36 -14.16 -36.77 7.35
N ALA A 37 -12.95 -36.79 7.94
CA ALA A 37 -12.22 -35.60 8.34
C ALA A 37 -11.67 -34.89 7.10
N CYS A 38 -11.97 -33.60 7.00
CA CYS A 38 -11.53 -32.73 5.91
C CYS A 38 -11.00 -31.41 6.46
N CYS A 39 -10.15 -30.74 5.72
CA CYS A 39 -9.68 -29.39 6.05
C CYS A 39 -9.83 -28.46 4.84
N ILE A 40 -10.41 -27.29 5.09
CA ILE A 40 -10.50 -26.20 4.13
C ILE A 40 -9.37 -25.22 4.41
N CYS A 41 -8.63 -24.86 3.34
CA CYS A 41 -7.57 -23.87 3.40
C CYS A 41 -7.86 -22.76 2.38
N MET A 42 -7.78 -21.48 2.79
CA MET A 42 -8.02 -20.34 1.91
C MET A 42 -7.43 -19.06 2.49
N PHE A 43 -7.35 -18.03 1.66
CA PHE A 43 -7.06 -16.68 2.12
C PHE A 43 -8.34 -15.86 2.30
N GLU A 44 -8.49 -15.28 3.49
CA GLU A 44 -9.58 -14.35 3.80
C GLU A 44 -9.55 -13.13 2.87
N GLY A 45 -10.69 -12.74 2.33
CA GLY A 45 -10.83 -11.61 1.40
C GLY A 45 -10.51 -11.92 -0.06
N LEU A 46 -9.86 -13.05 -0.38
CA LEU A 46 -9.71 -13.54 -1.75
C LEU A 46 -10.75 -14.58 -2.13
N SER A 47 -11.18 -15.39 -1.18
CA SER A 47 -12.15 -16.48 -1.36
C SER A 47 -13.44 -16.20 -0.59
N SER A 48 -14.60 -16.57 -1.15
CA SER A 48 -15.90 -16.47 -0.49
C SER A 48 -16.25 -17.74 0.28
N ILE A 49 -16.39 -17.59 1.59
CA ILE A 49 -16.91 -18.64 2.46
C ILE A 49 -18.37 -18.97 2.10
N GLU A 50 -19.16 -17.97 1.72
CA GLU A 50 -20.57 -18.16 1.35
C GLU A 50 -20.74 -19.09 0.14
N ARG A 51 -19.94 -18.89 -0.91
CA ARG A 51 -19.94 -19.78 -2.09
C ARG A 51 -19.58 -21.19 -1.72
N LEU A 52 -18.60 -21.37 -0.84
CA LEU A 52 -18.18 -22.67 -0.35
C LEU A 52 -19.31 -23.35 0.46
N TRP A 53 -19.99 -22.60 1.35
CA TRP A 53 -21.08 -23.12 2.15
C TRP A 53 -22.30 -23.52 1.31
N VAL A 54 -22.72 -22.68 0.38
CA VAL A 54 -23.80 -23.01 -0.56
C VAL A 54 -23.49 -24.29 -1.28
N MET A 55 -22.26 -24.49 -1.70
CA MET A 55 -21.77 -25.69 -2.35
C MET A 55 -21.85 -26.93 -1.47
N LEU A 56 -21.29 -26.86 -0.25
CA LEU A 56 -21.25 -28.00 0.66
C LEU A 56 -22.64 -28.37 1.18
N LEU A 57 -23.50 -27.40 1.44
CA LEU A 57 -24.87 -27.61 1.89
C LEU A 57 -25.77 -28.15 0.77
N ASP A 58 -25.64 -27.64 -0.46
CA ASP A 58 -26.39 -28.11 -1.61
C ASP A 58 -26.02 -29.59 -1.93
N THR A 59 -24.75 -29.91 -1.82
CA THR A 59 -24.26 -31.29 -2.02
C THR A 59 -24.75 -32.22 -0.90
N ALA A 60 -24.77 -31.76 0.35
CA ALA A 60 -25.20 -32.58 1.49
C ALA A 60 -26.72 -32.73 1.60
N SER A 61 -27.52 -31.80 1.00
CA SER A 61 -28.99 -31.79 1.12
C SER A 61 -29.72 -32.54 0.01
N ARG A 62 -29.08 -32.78 -1.14
CA ARG A 62 -29.78 -33.31 -2.30
C ARG A 62 -29.81 -34.85 -2.42
N GLU A 63 -28.84 -35.55 -1.82
CA GLU A 63 -28.86 -37.04 -1.79
C GLU A 63 -28.12 -37.56 -0.57
N PRO A 64 -28.57 -38.67 0.08
CA PRO A 64 -27.72 -39.38 1.02
C PRO A 64 -26.56 -39.99 0.23
N LEU A 65 -25.40 -39.34 0.33
CA LEU A 65 -24.16 -39.81 -0.25
C LEU A 65 -23.74 -41.12 0.42
N ASP A 66 -23.88 -42.22 -0.29
CA ASP A 66 -23.42 -43.53 0.15
C ASP A 66 -21.89 -43.62 -0.02
N VAL A 67 -21.16 -42.71 0.62
CA VAL A 67 -19.69 -42.63 0.56
C VAL A 67 -19.12 -43.35 1.75
N THR A 68 -18.49 -44.49 1.52
CA THR A 68 -17.89 -45.33 2.57
C THR A 68 -16.41 -45.13 2.77
N GLY A 69 -15.73 -44.30 1.93
CA GLY A 69 -14.28 -44.08 2.03
C GLY A 69 -13.79 -42.74 1.50
N PRO A 70 -12.57 -42.32 1.91
CA PRO A 70 -11.99 -41.04 1.52
C PRO A 70 -11.81 -40.85 0.02
N GLU A 71 -11.38 -41.91 -0.69
CA GLU A 71 -11.18 -41.87 -2.14
C GLU A 71 -12.48 -41.73 -2.91
N GLN A 72 -13.56 -42.34 -2.41
CA GLN A 72 -14.90 -42.23 -3.02
C GLN A 72 -15.45 -40.80 -2.87
N LEU A 73 -15.22 -40.18 -1.70
CA LEU A 73 -15.56 -38.76 -1.47
C LEU A 73 -14.79 -37.84 -2.42
N TYR A 74 -13.50 -38.11 -2.58
CA TYR A 74 -12.66 -37.34 -3.50
C TYR A 74 -13.16 -37.41 -4.95
N GLU A 75 -13.39 -38.62 -5.46
CA GLU A 75 -13.88 -38.83 -6.83
C GLU A 75 -15.30 -38.25 -7.04
N TYR A 76 -16.17 -38.35 -6.05
CA TYR A 76 -17.49 -37.73 -6.09
C TYR A 76 -17.38 -36.20 -6.18
N LEU A 77 -16.59 -35.56 -5.36
CA LEU A 77 -16.39 -34.10 -5.41
C LEU A 77 -15.72 -33.64 -6.70
N LEU A 78 -14.87 -34.49 -7.28
CA LEU A 78 -14.16 -34.18 -8.53
C LEU A 78 -15.05 -34.28 -9.74
N LYS A 79 -15.90 -35.34 -9.84
CA LYS A 79 -16.62 -35.70 -11.08
C LYS A 79 -18.14 -35.76 -10.95
N GLY A 80 -18.65 -36.01 -9.74
CA GLY A 80 -20.06 -36.34 -9.52
C GLY A 80 -20.89 -35.23 -8.91
N SER A 81 -20.25 -34.20 -8.39
CA SER A 81 -20.98 -33.13 -7.69
C SER A 81 -21.61 -32.15 -8.68
N ALA A 82 -22.86 -31.75 -8.43
CA ALA A 82 -23.53 -30.67 -9.15
C ALA A 82 -22.96 -29.28 -8.85
N VAL A 83 -21.72 -29.23 -8.30
CA VAL A 83 -21.10 -28.02 -7.83
C VAL A 83 -20.48 -27.26 -9.00
N PRO A 84 -20.91 -26.02 -9.30
CA PRO A 84 -20.44 -25.26 -10.48
C PRO A 84 -19.06 -24.61 -10.26
N LEU A 85 -18.15 -25.26 -9.54
CA LEU A 85 -16.87 -24.65 -9.13
C LEU A 85 -15.62 -25.25 -9.78
N GLU A 86 -15.78 -26.05 -10.83
CA GLU A 86 -14.67 -26.68 -11.57
C GLU A 86 -13.54 -27.16 -10.64
N PRO A 87 -13.75 -28.22 -9.84
CA PRO A 87 -12.72 -28.72 -8.94
C PRO A 87 -11.53 -29.24 -9.76
N ARG A 88 -10.31 -28.89 -9.32
CA ARG A 88 -9.07 -29.34 -9.95
C ARG A 88 -8.22 -30.11 -8.94
N PRO A 89 -7.65 -31.25 -9.34
CA PRO A 89 -6.74 -31.99 -8.48
C PRO A 89 -5.42 -31.24 -8.32
N VAL A 90 -4.84 -31.34 -7.13
CA VAL A 90 -3.53 -30.81 -6.77
C VAL A 90 -2.78 -31.91 -6.02
N THR A 91 -1.53 -32.17 -6.44
CA THR A 91 -0.71 -33.24 -5.90
C THR A 91 0.50 -32.77 -5.11
N CYS A 92 0.91 -31.52 -5.28
CA CYS A 92 2.08 -30.97 -4.60
C CYS A 92 1.80 -29.64 -3.93
N LEU A 93 2.63 -29.28 -2.95
CA LEU A 93 2.51 -28.02 -2.17
C LEU A 93 2.74 -26.77 -3.03
N SER A 94 3.58 -26.83 -4.06
CA SER A 94 3.85 -25.70 -4.96
C SER A 94 2.62 -25.33 -5.80
N GLU A 95 1.87 -26.34 -6.30
CA GLU A 95 0.59 -26.12 -6.96
C GLU A 95 -0.44 -25.54 -5.99
N ALA A 96 -0.57 -26.16 -4.81
CA ALA A 96 -1.47 -25.67 -3.76
C ALA A 96 -1.20 -24.20 -3.42
N GLN A 97 0.07 -23.82 -3.27
CA GLN A 97 0.50 -22.44 -3.06
C GLN A 97 0.02 -21.51 -4.16
N THR A 98 0.27 -21.89 -5.42
CA THR A 98 -0.10 -21.08 -6.60
C THR A 98 -1.59 -20.81 -6.66
N TYR A 99 -2.40 -21.85 -6.44
CA TYR A 99 -3.86 -21.72 -6.45
C TYR A 99 -4.39 -20.93 -5.24
N LEU A 100 -3.90 -21.21 -4.04
CA LEU A 100 -4.32 -20.48 -2.84
C LEU A 100 -4.02 -18.97 -2.94
N THR A 101 -2.82 -18.62 -3.43
CA THR A 101 -2.45 -17.20 -3.62
C THR A 101 -3.22 -16.52 -4.77
N ALA A 102 -3.81 -17.29 -5.67
CA ALA A 102 -4.73 -16.81 -6.70
C ALA A 102 -6.17 -16.60 -6.18
N GLY A 103 -6.47 -16.96 -4.92
CA GLY A 103 -7.78 -16.75 -4.28
C GLY A 103 -8.74 -17.92 -4.42
N THR A 104 -8.24 -19.12 -4.69
CA THR A 104 -9.04 -20.34 -4.67
C THR A 104 -9.04 -20.97 -3.27
N THR A 105 -9.96 -21.88 -3.03
CA THR A 105 -10.03 -22.69 -1.82
C THR A 105 -9.49 -24.08 -2.09
N LEU A 106 -8.63 -24.57 -1.19
CA LEU A 106 -8.11 -25.94 -1.20
C LEU A 106 -8.87 -26.76 -0.15
N LEU A 107 -9.42 -27.91 -0.58
CA LEU A 107 -9.99 -28.92 0.28
C LEU A 107 -9.02 -30.10 0.36
N LEU A 108 -8.67 -30.50 1.57
CA LEU A 108 -7.89 -31.69 1.89
C LEU A 108 -8.79 -32.70 2.60
N ILE A 109 -8.66 -33.98 2.25
CA ILE A 109 -9.42 -35.09 2.82
C ILE A 109 -8.41 -36.03 3.50
N ASP A 110 -8.69 -36.44 4.71
CA ASP A 110 -7.83 -37.40 5.41
C ASP A 110 -7.82 -38.76 4.71
N GLY A 111 -6.64 -39.33 4.53
CA GLY A 111 -6.45 -40.57 3.79
C GLY A 111 -6.21 -40.42 2.28
N VAL A 112 -6.28 -39.21 1.72
CA VAL A 112 -6.03 -38.91 0.29
C VAL A 112 -4.75 -38.08 0.16
N ASP A 113 -3.87 -38.47 -0.77
CA ASP A 113 -2.60 -37.79 -1.07
C ASP A 113 -2.74 -36.64 -2.09
N ARG A 114 -3.96 -36.25 -2.39
CA ARG A 114 -4.31 -35.19 -3.35
C ARG A 114 -5.29 -34.22 -2.73
N GLY A 115 -5.13 -32.94 -3.05
CA GLY A 115 -6.08 -31.89 -2.68
C GLY A 115 -7.02 -31.56 -3.82
N LEU A 116 -8.17 -30.96 -3.51
CA LEU A 116 -9.11 -30.38 -4.47
C LEU A 116 -9.10 -28.87 -4.34
N VAL A 117 -8.74 -28.18 -5.42
CA VAL A 117 -8.85 -26.73 -5.54
C VAL A 117 -10.17 -26.35 -6.18
N MET A 118 -10.87 -25.40 -5.58
CA MET A 118 -12.17 -24.93 -6.01
C MET A 118 -12.14 -23.44 -6.32
N SER A 119 -12.75 -23.02 -7.42
CA SER A 119 -12.83 -21.62 -7.86
C SER A 119 -13.85 -20.84 -7.02
N THR A 120 -13.48 -20.49 -5.79
CA THR A 120 -14.30 -19.70 -4.86
C THR A 120 -13.96 -18.22 -4.85
N GLN A 121 -13.21 -17.76 -5.85
CA GLN A 121 -12.78 -16.37 -5.94
C GLN A 121 -13.98 -15.42 -5.82
N SER A 122 -13.96 -14.58 -4.82
CA SER A 122 -14.95 -13.53 -4.61
C SER A 122 -14.25 -12.29 -4.06
N MET A 123 -13.62 -11.57 -4.95
CA MET A 123 -13.09 -10.27 -4.58
C MET A 123 -14.26 -9.31 -4.43
N GLN A 124 -14.45 -8.79 -3.23
CA GLN A 124 -15.44 -7.74 -3.01
C GLN A 124 -14.91 -6.44 -3.63
N PHE A 125 -15.29 -6.19 -4.88
CA PHE A 125 -14.97 -4.95 -5.60
C PHE A 125 -15.87 -3.76 -5.20
N ARG A 126 -16.57 -3.80 -4.07
CA ARG A 126 -17.44 -2.69 -3.69
C ARG A 126 -16.61 -1.45 -3.39
N SER A 127 -16.71 -0.49 -4.31
CA SER A 127 -16.27 0.90 -4.21
C SER A 127 -14.80 1.11 -3.78
N VAL A 128 -13.86 0.43 -4.45
CA VAL A 128 -12.47 0.90 -4.44
C VAL A 128 -12.46 2.22 -5.20
N SER A 129 -12.40 3.33 -4.49
CA SER A 129 -12.38 4.67 -5.08
C SER A 129 -11.00 4.99 -5.64
N GLU A 130 -10.97 5.88 -6.63
CA GLU A 130 -9.71 6.41 -7.16
C GLU A 130 -9.01 7.23 -6.05
N PRO A 131 -7.68 7.07 -5.86
CA PRO A 131 -6.92 7.84 -4.87
C PRO A 131 -7.07 9.33 -5.14
N THR A 132 -7.41 10.09 -4.12
CA THR A 132 -7.65 11.53 -4.29
C THR A 132 -6.37 12.35 -4.27
N GLY A 133 -5.34 11.86 -3.60
CA GLY A 133 -4.05 12.54 -3.42
C GLY A 133 -2.93 12.06 -4.35
N GLU A 134 -3.04 10.84 -4.88
CA GLU A 134 -1.99 10.21 -5.71
C GLU A 134 -2.52 9.78 -7.08
N GLY A 135 -2.92 10.76 -7.91
CA GLY A 135 -3.34 10.49 -9.30
C GLY A 135 -2.18 10.04 -10.17
N ASN A 136 -2.40 9.03 -11.03
CA ASN A 136 -1.46 8.61 -12.08
C ASN A 136 -2.04 8.89 -13.46
N LEU A 137 -1.15 9.21 -14.40
CA LEU A 137 -1.52 9.34 -15.81
C LEU A 137 -1.84 7.97 -16.43
N ARG A 138 -1.12 6.92 -16.00
CA ARG A 138 -1.30 5.53 -16.47
C ARG A 138 -1.19 4.55 -15.31
N GLY A 139 -1.93 3.44 -15.37
CA GLY A 139 -1.86 2.36 -14.38
C GLY A 139 -3.17 2.14 -13.63
N SER A 140 -3.10 1.41 -12.52
CA SER A 140 -4.24 1.13 -11.66
C SER A 140 -4.81 2.42 -11.09
N ARG A 141 -6.13 2.50 -10.98
CA ARG A 141 -6.84 3.59 -10.30
C ARG A 141 -7.42 3.16 -8.96
N GLU A 142 -7.01 2.00 -8.49
CA GLU A 142 -7.45 1.48 -7.21
C GLU A 142 -6.75 2.19 -6.06
N GLY A 143 -7.52 2.65 -5.08
CA GLY A 143 -7.04 3.17 -3.80
C GLY A 143 -7.32 2.20 -2.65
N PHE A 144 -6.66 2.39 -1.53
CA PHE A 144 -7.02 1.75 -0.28
C PHE A 144 -8.37 2.27 0.22
N THR A 145 -9.05 1.44 1.00
CA THR A 145 -10.32 1.76 1.66
C THR A 145 -10.12 1.89 3.18
N GLU A 146 -11.16 2.31 3.88
CA GLU A 146 -11.16 2.37 5.35
C GLU A 146 -11.17 0.99 6.02
N LEU A 147 -11.59 -0.06 5.29
CA LEU A 147 -11.70 -1.42 5.82
C LEU A 147 -10.39 -2.19 5.69
N LEU A 148 -9.76 -2.49 6.83
CA LEU A 148 -8.46 -3.15 6.90
C LEU A 148 -8.42 -4.50 6.17
N ARG A 149 -9.48 -5.32 6.28
CA ARG A 149 -9.55 -6.64 5.63
C ARG A 149 -9.58 -6.55 4.11
N ILE A 150 -10.27 -5.53 3.56
CA ILE A 150 -10.24 -5.26 2.12
C ILE A 150 -8.83 -4.87 1.69
N ASN A 151 -8.16 -4.02 2.46
CA ASN A 151 -6.81 -3.57 2.15
C ASN A 151 -5.80 -4.73 2.16
N PHE A 152 -5.94 -5.70 3.06
CA PHE A 152 -5.14 -6.94 3.04
C PHE A 152 -5.35 -7.73 1.74
N SER A 153 -6.60 -7.87 1.30
CA SER A 153 -6.91 -8.58 0.06
C SER A 153 -6.36 -7.87 -1.18
N LEU A 154 -6.36 -6.52 -1.20
CA LEU A 154 -5.74 -5.75 -2.28
C LEU A 154 -4.22 -6.00 -2.37
N ILE A 155 -3.51 -5.99 -1.22
CA ILE A 155 -2.07 -6.30 -1.19
C ILE A 155 -1.84 -7.76 -1.61
N ARG A 156 -2.59 -8.72 -1.04
CA ARG A 156 -2.43 -10.15 -1.32
C ARG A 156 -2.66 -10.48 -2.80
N ARG A 157 -3.63 -9.82 -3.43
CA ARG A 157 -3.91 -9.97 -4.86
C ARG A 157 -2.74 -9.52 -5.74
N LEU A 158 -2.05 -8.44 -5.35
CA LEU A 158 -0.91 -7.90 -6.10
C LEU A 158 0.38 -8.68 -5.82
N VAL A 159 0.60 -9.07 -4.55
CA VAL A 159 1.79 -9.82 -4.12
C VAL A 159 1.40 -11.28 -3.89
N ARG A 160 1.44 -12.07 -4.96
CA ARG A 160 1.11 -13.51 -4.94
C ARG A 160 2.31 -14.35 -4.50
N SER A 161 2.81 -14.09 -3.30
CA SER A 161 3.98 -14.77 -2.74
C SER A 161 3.64 -15.49 -1.45
N ASP A 162 4.26 -16.66 -1.27
CA ASP A 162 4.24 -17.43 -0.02
C ASP A 162 5.03 -16.74 1.10
N SER A 163 5.95 -15.84 0.76
CA SER A 163 6.73 -15.07 1.71
C SER A 163 6.01 -13.84 2.27
N LEU A 164 4.91 -13.39 1.65
CA LEU A 164 4.11 -12.29 2.18
C LEU A 164 3.47 -12.68 3.51
N ARG A 165 3.72 -11.88 4.54
CA ARG A 165 3.17 -12.03 5.90
C ARG A 165 2.35 -10.81 6.26
N ILE A 166 1.24 -11.07 6.92
CA ILE A 166 0.35 -10.06 7.48
C ILE A 166 0.19 -10.40 8.96
N GLU A 167 0.59 -9.48 9.82
CA GLU A 167 0.44 -9.56 11.28
C GLU A 167 -0.51 -8.48 11.74
N THR A 168 -1.32 -8.75 12.75
CA THR A 168 -2.24 -7.77 13.32
C THR A 168 -1.84 -7.40 14.73
N PHE A 169 -2.02 -6.12 15.05
CA PHE A 169 -1.80 -5.51 16.34
C PHE A 169 -3.06 -4.72 16.70
N THR A 170 -3.28 -4.48 17.97
CA THR A 170 -4.37 -3.62 18.45
C THR A 170 -3.78 -2.45 19.20
N ALA A 171 -4.18 -1.24 18.85
CA ALA A 171 -3.73 -0.02 19.51
C ALA A 171 -4.89 0.90 19.87
N GLY A 172 -4.64 1.80 20.84
CA GLY A 172 -5.66 2.70 21.38
C GLY A 172 -6.46 2.05 22.51
N GLN A 173 -6.26 2.53 23.74
CA GLN A 173 -6.92 2.01 24.94
C GLN A 173 -8.44 2.10 24.86
N ARG A 174 -8.96 3.13 24.17
CA ARG A 174 -10.41 3.37 24.03
C ARG A 174 -10.98 2.90 22.70
N THR A 175 -10.17 2.92 21.62
CA THR A 175 -10.65 2.60 20.27
C THR A 175 -10.39 1.14 19.89
N ALA A 176 -9.42 0.48 20.52
CA ALA A 176 -9.00 -0.89 20.19
C ALA A 176 -8.84 -1.10 18.67
N THR A 177 -8.20 -0.13 17.99
CA THR A 177 -8.10 -0.09 16.54
C THR A 177 -7.13 -1.17 16.05
N GLU A 178 -7.57 -1.98 15.10
CA GLU A 178 -6.75 -3.01 14.47
C GLU A 178 -5.76 -2.39 13.49
N ILE A 179 -4.49 -2.82 13.58
CA ILE A 179 -3.38 -2.36 12.74
C ILE A 179 -2.76 -3.59 12.07
N GLY A 180 -2.57 -3.54 10.76
CA GLY A 180 -1.92 -4.56 9.97
C GLY A 180 -0.48 -4.22 9.63
N LEU A 181 0.45 -5.13 9.84
CA LEU A 181 1.85 -5.05 9.40
C LEU A 181 2.05 -6.04 8.26
N CYS A 182 2.25 -5.53 7.04
CA CYS A 182 2.46 -6.31 5.83
C CYS A 182 3.92 -6.23 5.40
N TYR A 183 4.56 -7.36 5.12
CA TYR A 183 5.96 -7.43 4.70
C TYR A 183 6.28 -8.75 4.00
N ASP A 184 7.34 -8.77 3.20
CA ASP A 184 7.91 -10.01 2.67
C ASP A 184 8.93 -10.58 3.66
N ALA A 185 8.72 -11.83 4.12
CA ALA A 185 9.56 -12.47 5.15
C ALA A 185 10.99 -12.79 4.66
N ARG A 186 11.19 -12.92 3.34
CA ARG A 186 12.51 -13.19 2.74
C ARG A 186 13.30 -11.93 2.49
N LEU A 187 12.62 -10.80 2.21
CA LEU A 187 13.25 -9.55 1.78
C LEU A 187 13.37 -8.53 2.93
N CYS A 188 12.40 -8.49 3.83
CA CYS A 188 12.37 -7.48 4.88
C CYS A 188 13.41 -7.76 5.97
N PRO A 189 14.28 -6.78 6.31
CA PRO A 189 15.32 -6.98 7.32
C PRO A 189 14.75 -7.35 8.71
N PRO A 190 15.25 -8.42 9.36
CA PRO A 190 14.73 -8.86 10.67
C PRO A 190 14.87 -7.80 11.77
N ARG A 191 15.89 -6.92 11.67
CA ARG A 191 16.09 -5.80 12.62
C ARG A 191 14.97 -4.77 12.51
N LEU A 192 14.47 -4.51 11.29
CA LEU A 192 13.35 -3.61 11.06
C LEU A 192 12.08 -4.18 11.66
N LEU A 193 11.78 -5.47 11.38
CA LEU A 193 10.59 -6.14 11.89
C LEU A 193 10.55 -6.17 13.42
N ARG A 194 11.64 -6.55 14.08
CA ARG A 194 11.72 -6.54 15.56
C ARG A 194 11.41 -5.16 16.13
N ARG A 195 11.96 -4.10 15.52
CA ARG A 195 11.71 -2.73 15.94
C ARG A 195 10.26 -2.30 15.74
N LEU A 196 9.65 -2.66 14.59
CA LEU A 196 8.27 -2.31 14.29
C LEU A 196 7.30 -3.07 15.20
N ARG A 197 7.50 -4.38 15.40
CA ARG A 197 6.69 -5.17 16.33
C ARG A 197 6.72 -4.61 17.75
N ALA A 198 7.91 -4.32 18.28
CA ALA A 198 8.04 -3.72 19.60
C ALA A 198 7.30 -2.39 19.72
N ARG A 199 7.37 -1.53 18.69
CA ARG A 199 6.68 -0.24 18.71
C ARG A 199 5.17 -0.35 18.55
N LEU A 200 4.70 -1.28 17.70
CA LEU A 200 3.27 -1.49 17.48
C LEU A 200 2.59 -2.17 18.68
N SER A 201 3.33 -3.01 19.42
CA SER A 201 2.82 -3.66 20.64
C SER A 201 2.72 -2.73 21.84
N ASP A 202 3.55 -1.68 21.88
CA ASP A 202 3.64 -0.74 23.03
C ASP A 202 3.39 0.70 22.56
N LEU A 203 2.25 0.94 21.94
CA LEU A 203 1.83 2.28 21.53
C LEU A 203 1.10 2.99 22.68
N PRO A 204 1.67 4.06 23.26
CA PRO A 204 1.10 4.77 24.40
C PRO A 204 -0.02 5.74 23.95
N LEU A 205 -0.93 5.28 23.10
CA LEU A 205 -2.00 6.11 22.57
C LEU A 205 -3.34 5.71 23.18
N PRO A 206 -4.12 6.65 23.72
CA PRO A 206 -5.47 6.37 24.20
C PRO A 206 -6.45 6.13 23.04
N VAL A 207 -6.21 6.74 21.87
CA VAL A 207 -7.08 6.72 20.70
C VAL A 207 -6.24 6.64 19.43
N VAL A 208 -6.64 5.80 18.49
CA VAL A 208 -6.07 5.70 17.14
C VAL A 208 -7.23 5.70 16.16
N LEU A 209 -7.37 6.77 15.37
CA LEU A 209 -8.47 6.92 14.40
C LEU A 209 -7.96 6.92 12.95
N ASP A 210 -6.69 7.21 12.74
CA ASP A 210 -6.07 7.27 11.41
C ASP A 210 -4.60 6.85 11.47
N SER A 211 -4.04 6.48 10.32
CA SER A 211 -2.62 6.11 10.17
C SER A 211 -1.66 7.21 10.61
N GLY A 212 -2.02 8.47 10.46
CA GLY A 212 -1.22 9.64 10.87
C GLY A 212 -0.85 9.63 12.36
N TYR A 213 -1.70 9.05 13.23
CA TYR A 213 -1.41 8.92 14.68
C TYR A 213 -0.17 8.08 14.97
N LEU A 214 0.18 7.14 14.08
CA LEU A 214 1.33 6.26 14.26
C LEU A 214 2.65 6.87 13.81
N THR A 215 2.61 7.85 12.92
CA THR A 215 3.81 8.43 12.29
C THR A 215 4.85 8.93 13.29
N PRO A 216 4.52 9.65 14.37
CA PRO A 216 5.49 10.11 15.36
C PRO A 216 6.21 8.98 16.10
N PHE A 217 5.52 7.84 16.30
CA PHE A 217 6.01 6.70 17.09
C PHE A 217 6.82 5.71 16.25
N LEU A 218 6.56 5.62 14.95
CA LEU A 218 7.23 4.69 14.04
C LEU A 218 8.54 5.25 13.48
N GLY A 219 8.70 6.57 13.41
CA GLY A 219 9.88 7.25 12.90
C GLY A 219 11.15 6.97 13.70
N ARG A 220 12.30 7.41 13.20
CA ARG A 220 13.55 7.44 13.98
C ARG A 220 13.39 8.46 15.10
N GLY A 221 13.76 8.09 16.33
CA GLY A 221 13.83 9.06 17.43
C GLY A 221 14.89 10.14 17.11
N GLY A 222 14.62 11.38 17.51
CA GLY A 222 15.48 12.53 17.27
C GLY A 222 14.87 13.56 16.33
N PHE A 223 15.46 14.75 16.30
CA PHE A 223 15.05 15.83 15.41
C PHE A 223 15.46 15.48 13.97
N SER A 224 14.51 15.38 13.08
CA SER A 224 14.74 15.15 11.64
C SER A 224 13.76 15.98 10.83
N PHE A 225 14.27 16.73 9.86
CA PHE A 225 13.43 17.50 8.92
C PHE A 225 12.62 16.59 7.96
N PHE A 226 13.13 15.36 7.71
CA PHE A 226 12.49 14.44 6.79
C PHE A 226 11.91 13.25 7.55
N SER A 227 10.65 12.94 7.29
CA SER A 227 10.03 11.73 7.80
C SER A 227 10.73 10.50 7.23
N GLY A 228 11.09 9.56 8.09
CA GLY A 228 11.53 8.23 7.68
C GLY A 228 10.36 7.28 7.37
N ILE A 229 9.16 7.82 7.23
CA ILE A 229 7.91 7.12 6.96
C ILE A 229 7.26 7.79 5.76
N GLY A 230 6.93 7.01 4.75
CA GLY A 230 6.11 7.44 3.62
C GLY A 230 4.66 7.06 3.84
N SER A 231 3.75 7.76 3.18
CA SER A 231 2.34 7.39 3.11
C SER A 231 1.91 7.19 1.65
N THR A 232 0.94 6.32 1.42
CA THR A 232 0.37 6.10 0.10
C THR A 232 -1.08 5.64 0.20
N GLU A 233 -1.95 6.16 -0.67
CA GLU A 233 -3.32 5.70 -0.86
C GLU A 233 -3.41 4.52 -1.84
N ARG A 234 -2.27 4.11 -2.45
CA ARG A 234 -2.23 3.19 -3.58
C ARG A 234 -1.74 1.79 -3.20
N PRO A 235 -2.56 0.75 -3.42
CA PRO A 235 -2.16 -0.64 -3.18
C PRO A 235 -0.97 -1.10 -4.05
N ASP A 236 -0.90 -0.65 -5.32
CA ASP A 236 0.19 -1.01 -6.23
C ASP A 236 1.54 -0.45 -5.75
N ARG A 237 1.56 0.80 -5.25
CA ARG A 237 2.76 1.41 -4.67
C ARG A 237 3.19 0.70 -3.38
N ALA A 238 2.23 0.38 -2.51
CA ALA A 238 2.50 -0.38 -1.29
C ALA A 238 3.07 -1.77 -1.60
N ALA A 239 2.46 -2.50 -2.56
CA ALA A 239 2.92 -3.80 -3.02
C ALA A 239 4.35 -3.74 -3.60
N ALA A 240 4.65 -2.73 -4.44
CA ALA A 240 6.00 -2.53 -4.96
C ALA A 240 7.03 -2.32 -3.83
N LYS A 241 6.67 -1.55 -2.79
CA LYS A 241 7.54 -1.31 -1.63
C LYS A 241 7.74 -2.55 -0.77
N ILE A 242 6.75 -3.42 -0.64
CA ILE A 242 6.91 -4.75 0.01
C ILE A 242 7.91 -5.60 -0.78
N CYS A 243 7.81 -5.63 -2.11
CA CYS A 243 8.74 -6.35 -2.98
C CYS A 243 10.17 -5.76 -2.96
N GLU A 244 10.33 -4.50 -2.55
CA GLU A 244 11.64 -3.87 -2.29
C GLU A 244 12.20 -4.20 -0.88
N GLY A 245 11.50 -5.05 -0.08
CA GLY A 245 11.92 -5.44 1.28
C GLY A 245 11.53 -4.46 2.37
N LYS A 246 10.56 -3.57 2.13
CA LYS A 246 10.02 -2.66 3.14
C LYS A 246 8.81 -3.25 3.85
N ALA A 247 8.46 -2.66 4.97
CA ALA A 247 7.24 -2.96 5.70
C ALA A 247 6.16 -1.91 5.40
N VAL A 248 4.94 -2.37 5.26
CA VAL A 248 3.76 -1.54 5.05
C VAL A 248 2.82 -1.71 6.24
N ILE A 249 2.35 -0.61 6.80
CA ILE A 249 1.45 -0.61 7.95
C ILE A 249 0.12 0.00 7.51
N LEU A 250 -0.95 -0.74 7.75
CA LEU A 250 -2.33 -0.37 7.48
C LEU A 250 -3.08 -0.19 8.80
N VAL A 251 -3.97 0.77 8.87
CA VAL A 251 -4.78 1.07 10.06
C VAL A 251 -6.25 0.98 9.69
N ASN A 252 -7.03 0.28 10.48
CA ASN A 252 -8.47 0.22 10.27
C ASN A 252 -9.09 1.60 10.43
N GLY A 253 -9.92 2.01 9.49
CA GLY A 253 -10.52 3.35 9.43
C GLY A 253 -9.69 4.36 8.60
N SER A 254 -8.53 3.97 8.03
CA SER A 254 -7.68 4.86 7.24
C SER A 254 -7.40 4.30 5.84
N PRO A 255 -7.62 5.09 4.78
CA PRO A 255 -7.25 4.71 3.41
C PRO A 255 -5.75 4.92 3.11
N PHE A 256 -4.95 5.29 4.11
CA PHE A 256 -3.52 5.53 3.95
C PHE A 256 -2.69 4.39 4.53
N ALA A 257 -1.83 3.83 3.70
CA ALA A 257 -0.80 2.89 4.11
C ALA A 257 0.49 3.63 4.46
N LEU A 258 1.12 3.29 5.59
CA LEU A 258 2.43 3.79 5.97
C LEU A 258 3.53 2.84 5.49
N VAL A 259 4.56 3.36 4.84
CA VAL A 259 5.70 2.60 4.32
C VAL A 259 6.95 2.91 5.15
N VAL A 260 7.59 1.86 5.68
CA VAL A 260 8.77 1.99 6.55
C VAL A 260 9.87 1.02 6.11
N PRO A 261 11.12 1.49 5.97
CA PRO A 261 11.60 2.86 6.03
C PRO A 261 11.29 3.62 4.74
N TRP A 262 11.19 4.94 4.83
CA TRP A 262 11.09 5.82 3.68
C TRP A 262 12.37 6.61 3.51
N LEU A 263 12.91 6.65 2.31
CA LEU A 263 14.16 7.33 2.00
C LEU A 263 13.88 8.64 1.28
N PHE A 264 14.73 9.64 1.50
CA PHE A 264 14.53 10.98 0.92
C PHE A 264 14.31 10.99 -0.59
N TYR A 265 15.09 10.19 -1.33
CA TYR A 265 14.97 10.13 -2.79
C TYR A 265 13.62 9.57 -3.29
N GLU A 266 12.90 8.85 -2.45
CA GLU A 266 11.61 8.26 -2.81
C GLU A 266 10.48 9.29 -2.91
N ASN A 267 10.66 10.49 -2.33
CA ASN A 267 9.73 11.59 -2.52
C ASN A 267 9.69 12.09 -3.97
N PHE A 268 10.72 11.81 -4.75
CA PHE A 268 10.82 12.19 -6.17
C PHE A 268 10.40 11.08 -7.12
N GLN A 269 10.05 9.89 -6.60
CA GLN A 269 9.60 8.75 -7.38
C GLN A 269 8.08 8.74 -7.49
N SER A 270 7.57 8.58 -8.70
CA SER A 270 6.15 8.34 -8.99
C SER A 270 5.99 6.98 -9.69
N MET A 271 4.78 6.42 -9.64
CA MET A 271 4.50 5.16 -10.36
C MET A 271 4.58 5.34 -11.88
N ASP A 272 4.34 6.54 -12.39
CA ASP A 272 4.50 6.87 -13.82
C ASP A 272 5.93 6.68 -14.32
N ASP A 273 6.93 6.81 -13.42
CA ASP A 273 8.34 6.59 -13.78
C ASP A 273 8.60 5.13 -14.23
N TYR A 274 7.82 4.15 -13.72
CA TYR A 274 7.93 2.74 -14.08
C TYR A 274 7.20 2.38 -15.38
N SER A 275 6.23 3.21 -15.81
CA SER A 275 5.51 3.04 -17.08
C SER A 275 6.19 3.73 -18.26
N ALA A 276 7.27 4.48 -18.03
CA ALA A 276 8.02 5.20 -19.04
C ALA A 276 9.34 4.48 -19.38
N LYS A 277 9.94 4.83 -20.54
CA LYS A 277 11.28 4.35 -20.89
C LYS A 277 12.33 4.88 -19.90
N ALA A 278 13.30 4.06 -19.53
CA ALA A 278 14.26 4.35 -18.46
C ALA A 278 14.98 5.70 -18.61
N TYR A 279 15.39 6.07 -19.84
CA TYR A 279 16.07 7.34 -20.09
C TYR A 279 15.15 8.54 -19.83
N PHE A 280 13.86 8.44 -20.20
CA PHE A 280 12.87 9.50 -19.96
C PHE A 280 12.55 9.64 -18.47
N ALA A 281 12.31 8.51 -17.78
CA ALA A 281 12.09 8.49 -16.34
C ALA A 281 13.29 9.07 -15.56
N SER A 282 14.52 8.76 -15.99
CA SER A 282 15.74 9.31 -15.39
C SER A 282 15.84 10.82 -15.59
N PHE A 283 15.51 11.31 -16.78
CA PHE A 283 15.48 12.75 -17.07
C PHE A 283 14.45 13.48 -16.21
N ILE A 284 13.23 12.95 -16.12
CA ILE A 284 12.18 13.54 -15.28
C ILE A 284 12.57 13.55 -13.80
N ARG A 285 13.21 12.48 -13.30
CA ARG A 285 13.73 12.46 -11.92
C ARG A 285 14.80 13.51 -11.69
N LEU A 286 15.73 13.65 -12.62
CA LEU A 286 16.75 14.70 -12.54
C LEU A 286 16.13 16.09 -12.52
N LEU A 287 15.12 16.31 -13.35
CA LEU A 287 14.36 17.57 -13.37
C LEU A 287 13.66 17.83 -12.04
N LYS A 288 13.03 16.81 -11.43
CA LYS A 288 12.40 16.92 -10.11
C LYS A 288 13.42 17.29 -9.02
N TYR A 289 14.62 16.68 -9.03
CA TYR A 289 15.71 17.05 -8.12
C TYR A 289 16.18 18.48 -8.34
N ALA A 290 16.43 18.86 -9.60
CA ALA A 290 16.84 20.22 -9.94
C ALA A 290 15.79 21.25 -9.48
N ALA A 291 14.52 21.01 -9.75
CA ALA A 291 13.41 21.87 -9.31
C ALA A 291 13.37 22.02 -7.78
N PHE A 292 13.57 20.92 -7.03
CA PHE A 292 13.64 20.97 -5.57
C PHE A 292 14.80 21.85 -5.08
N PHE A 293 16.02 21.64 -5.59
CA PHE A 293 17.16 22.44 -5.19
C PHE A 293 17.00 23.91 -5.59
N ILE A 294 16.49 24.18 -6.78
CA ILE A 294 16.19 25.54 -7.23
C ILE A 294 15.17 26.19 -6.29
N ALA A 295 14.06 25.52 -5.98
CA ALA A 295 13.02 26.06 -5.10
C ALA A 295 13.56 26.41 -3.68
N VAL A 296 14.48 25.59 -3.15
CA VAL A 296 15.08 25.82 -1.82
C VAL A 296 16.15 26.91 -1.84
N LEU A 297 17.00 26.92 -2.87
CA LEU A 297 18.18 27.79 -2.91
C LEU A 297 17.91 29.15 -3.56
N LEU A 298 16.96 29.24 -4.48
CA LEU A 298 16.74 30.44 -5.28
C LEU A 298 16.44 31.71 -4.48
N PRO A 299 15.59 31.66 -3.43
CA PRO A 299 15.34 32.88 -2.61
C PRO A 299 16.61 33.39 -1.92
N GLY A 300 17.42 32.48 -1.37
CA GLY A 300 18.69 32.83 -0.74
C GLY A 300 19.74 33.31 -1.74
N ALA A 301 19.82 32.66 -2.93
CA ALA A 301 20.70 33.08 -4.00
C ALA A 301 20.32 34.47 -4.55
N PHE A 302 19.03 34.78 -4.66
CA PHE A 302 18.57 36.10 -5.07
C PHE A 302 19.02 37.18 -4.07
N VAL A 303 18.81 36.99 -2.77
CA VAL A 303 19.25 37.93 -1.75
C VAL A 303 20.78 38.10 -1.77
N CYS A 304 21.51 37.00 -1.96
CA CYS A 304 22.96 37.03 -2.07
C CYS A 304 23.43 37.82 -3.30
N ALA A 305 22.87 37.53 -4.46
CA ALA A 305 23.25 38.20 -5.71
C ALA A 305 22.95 39.68 -5.72
N VAL A 306 21.78 40.10 -5.24
CA VAL A 306 21.38 41.52 -5.21
C VAL A 306 22.07 42.29 -4.10
N GLY A 307 22.15 41.69 -2.89
CA GLY A 307 22.63 42.43 -1.70
C GLY A 307 24.13 42.41 -1.54
N TYR A 308 24.85 41.37 -1.98
CA TYR A 308 26.27 41.17 -1.71
C TYR A 308 27.16 41.06 -2.96
N THR A 309 26.62 40.59 -4.09
CA THR A 309 27.37 40.38 -5.32
C THR A 309 26.62 40.89 -6.53
N PRO A 310 26.27 42.19 -6.61
CA PRO A 310 25.47 42.76 -7.68
C PRO A 310 26.16 42.64 -9.05
N GLU A 311 27.46 42.43 -9.09
CA GLU A 311 28.28 42.22 -10.27
C GLU A 311 27.90 40.96 -11.06
N LEU A 312 27.22 39.98 -10.42
CA LEU A 312 26.73 38.78 -11.08
C LEU A 312 25.48 39.02 -11.93
N LEU A 313 24.79 40.14 -11.71
CA LEU A 313 23.56 40.47 -12.43
C LEU A 313 23.84 41.29 -13.67
N PRO A 314 23.11 41.04 -14.79
CA PRO A 314 23.16 41.93 -15.93
C PRO A 314 22.80 43.36 -15.50
N PRO A 315 23.49 44.41 -16.05
CA PRO A 315 23.27 45.78 -15.62
C PRO A 315 21.81 46.27 -15.74
N GLU A 316 21.11 45.82 -16.78
CA GLU A 316 19.70 46.17 -17.00
C GLU A 316 18.77 45.61 -15.87
N LEU A 317 19.01 44.38 -15.46
CA LEU A 317 18.28 43.75 -14.37
C LEU A 317 18.62 44.41 -13.04
N LEU A 318 19.93 44.71 -12.80
CA LEU A 318 20.37 45.38 -11.61
C LEU A 318 19.71 46.75 -11.42
N TYR A 319 19.60 47.55 -12.49
CA TYR A 319 18.90 48.84 -12.43
C TYR A 319 17.44 48.71 -12.10
N LYS A 320 16.74 47.72 -12.68
CA LYS A 320 15.31 47.43 -12.40
C LYS A 320 15.12 47.06 -10.94
N VAL A 321 15.93 46.13 -10.45
CA VAL A 321 15.89 45.65 -9.03
C VAL A 321 16.18 46.79 -8.09
N ALA A 322 17.23 47.61 -8.32
CA ALA A 322 17.58 48.76 -7.49
C ALA A 322 16.48 49.82 -7.48
N ALA A 323 15.81 50.03 -8.59
CA ALA A 323 14.66 50.96 -8.66
C ALA A 323 13.45 50.44 -7.87
N ALA A 324 13.16 49.12 -7.93
CA ALA A 324 12.10 48.47 -7.14
C ALA A 324 12.42 48.53 -5.64
N GLU A 325 13.66 48.24 -5.24
CA GLU A 325 14.08 48.23 -3.84
C GLU A 325 13.98 49.61 -3.19
N LYS A 326 14.25 50.69 -3.94
CA LYS A 326 14.04 52.05 -3.45
C LYS A 326 12.58 52.41 -3.16
N ALA A 327 11.63 51.71 -3.77
CA ALA A 327 10.21 51.89 -3.56
C ALA A 327 9.66 51.10 -2.36
N THR A 328 10.42 50.18 -1.85
CA THR A 328 9.99 49.31 -0.72
C THR A 328 10.53 49.84 0.62
N PRO A 329 9.75 49.79 1.71
CA PRO A 329 10.17 50.30 3.02
C PRO A 329 11.05 49.33 3.80
N LEU A 330 11.25 48.09 3.34
CA LEU A 330 11.96 47.00 4.03
C LEU A 330 13.28 46.69 3.31
N PRO A 331 14.33 46.32 4.04
CA PRO A 331 15.54 45.76 3.43
C PRO A 331 15.21 44.46 2.65
N LEU A 332 15.90 44.22 1.54
CA LEU A 332 15.71 43.08 0.64
C LEU A 332 15.55 41.71 1.35
N PHE A 333 16.38 41.47 2.39
CA PHE A 333 16.29 40.23 3.17
C PHE A 333 14.95 40.09 3.89
N LEU A 334 14.48 41.17 4.57
CA LEU A 334 13.19 41.13 5.26
C LEU A 334 12.02 41.05 4.29
N GLU A 335 12.09 41.75 3.18
CA GLU A 335 11.10 41.66 2.10
C GLU A 335 10.96 40.24 1.61
N THR A 336 12.07 39.60 1.25
CA THR A 336 12.09 38.19 0.79
C THR A 336 11.52 37.25 1.84
N LEU A 337 11.83 37.46 3.12
CA LEU A 337 11.32 36.64 4.22
C LEU A 337 9.81 36.84 4.40
N VAL A 338 9.30 38.06 4.36
CA VAL A 338 7.86 38.36 4.44
C VAL A 338 7.10 37.74 3.26
N VAL A 339 7.63 37.90 2.04
CA VAL A 339 7.01 37.29 0.84
C VAL A 339 6.95 35.77 0.95
N ASN A 340 8.04 35.11 1.38
CA ASN A 340 8.02 33.64 1.59
C ASN A 340 7.01 33.25 2.67
N PHE A 341 6.89 34.01 3.76
CA PHE A 341 5.91 33.75 4.81
C PHE A 341 4.47 33.92 4.30
N LEU A 342 4.19 34.95 3.52
CA LEU A 342 2.89 35.15 2.88
C LEU A 342 2.55 34.03 1.90
N LEU A 343 3.51 33.59 1.09
CA LEU A 343 3.34 32.44 0.19
C LEU A 343 2.99 31.16 0.98
N GLU A 344 3.63 30.95 2.13
CA GLU A 344 3.32 29.80 3.00
C GLU A 344 1.88 29.87 3.55
N ILE A 345 1.43 31.07 3.97
CA ILE A 345 0.03 31.28 4.42
C ILE A 345 -0.95 30.97 3.28
N VAL A 346 -0.68 31.47 2.07
CA VAL A 346 -1.53 31.23 0.91
C VAL A 346 -1.55 29.74 0.53
N ARG A 347 -0.40 29.08 0.61
CA ARG A 347 -0.29 27.64 0.36
C ARG A 347 -1.11 26.84 1.39
N GLU A 348 -0.96 27.13 2.67
CA GLU A 348 -1.70 26.45 3.75
C GLU A 348 -3.22 26.67 3.61
N ALA A 349 -3.64 27.90 3.29
CA ALA A 349 -5.03 28.19 3.01
C ALA A 349 -5.54 27.38 1.80
N GLY A 350 -4.74 27.30 0.74
CA GLY A 350 -5.06 26.56 -0.50
C GLY A 350 -5.27 25.05 -0.27
N LEU A 351 -4.50 24.44 0.66
CA LEU A 351 -4.65 23.03 1.02
C LEU A 351 -5.99 22.71 1.70
N ARG A 352 -6.59 23.70 2.36
CA ARG A 352 -7.87 23.55 3.10
C ARG A 352 -9.09 23.93 2.26
N LEU A 353 -8.90 24.51 1.09
CA LEU A 353 -9.99 24.88 0.21
C LEU A 353 -10.55 23.67 -0.56
N PRO A 354 -11.86 23.64 -0.87
CA PRO A 354 -12.45 22.65 -1.74
C PRO A 354 -11.75 22.61 -3.11
N LYS A 355 -11.60 21.41 -3.70
CA LYS A 355 -10.88 21.21 -4.99
C LYS A 355 -11.37 22.12 -6.12
N GLN A 356 -12.65 22.51 -6.12
CA GLN A 356 -13.24 23.43 -7.10
C GLN A 356 -12.60 24.82 -7.11
N VAL A 357 -12.11 25.27 -5.93
CA VAL A 357 -11.45 26.58 -5.79
C VAL A 357 -9.96 26.49 -6.13
N GLY A 358 -9.32 25.32 -5.99
CA GLY A 358 -7.91 25.11 -6.28
C GLY A 358 -7.52 25.45 -7.73
N HIS A 359 -8.37 25.15 -8.71
CA HIS A 359 -8.14 25.54 -10.10
C HIS A 359 -8.15 27.04 -10.30
N SER A 360 -9.05 27.75 -9.63
CA SER A 360 -9.12 29.23 -9.70
C SER A 360 -7.89 29.88 -9.10
N VAL A 361 -7.37 29.36 -7.98
CA VAL A 361 -6.13 29.86 -7.37
C VAL A 361 -4.92 29.63 -8.29
N SER A 362 -4.84 28.49 -8.96
CA SER A 362 -3.75 28.21 -9.91
C SER A 362 -3.80 29.16 -11.13
N LEU A 363 -5.00 29.50 -11.61
CA LEU A 363 -5.18 30.44 -12.72
C LEU A 363 -4.75 31.87 -12.32
N VAL A 364 -5.14 32.31 -11.14
CA VAL A 364 -4.73 33.62 -10.60
C VAL A 364 -3.22 33.68 -10.38
N ALA A 365 -2.62 32.62 -9.84
CA ALA A 365 -1.17 32.54 -9.66
C ALA A 365 -0.42 32.62 -11.00
N ALA A 366 -0.90 31.92 -12.04
CA ALA A 366 -0.32 31.98 -13.37
C ALA A 366 -0.44 33.39 -14.00
N LEU A 367 -1.56 34.07 -13.78
CA LEU A 367 -1.76 35.45 -14.24
C LEU A 367 -0.78 36.43 -13.57
N ILE A 368 -0.64 36.34 -12.25
CA ILE A 368 0.29 37.17 -11.45
C ILE A 368 1.74 36.93 -11.90
N ILE A 369 2.15 35.67 -12.07
CA ILE A 369 3.50 35.32 -12.51
C ILE A 369 3.74 35.84 -13.92
N GLY A 370 2.73 35.71 -14.83
CA GLY A 370 2.84 36.20 -16.20
C GLY A 370 2.95 37.74 -16.26
N ASP A 371 2.15 38.47 -15.48
CA ASP A 371 2.21 39.94 -15.38
C ASP A 371 3.58 40.39 -14.80
N ALA A 372 4.05 39.75 -13.73
CA ALA A 372 5.35 40.06 -13.16
C ALA A 372 6.51 39.79 -14.14
N ALA A 373 6.45 38.72 -14.94
CA ALA A 373 7.43 38.43 -15.99
C ALA A 373 7.46 39.50 -17.08
N ILE A 374 6.27 39.92 -17.55
CA ILE A 374 6.14 41.01 -18.55
C ILE A 374 6.73 42.31 -18.00
N GLN A 375 6.43 42.68 -16.75
CA GLN A 375 6.98 43.88 -16.10
C GLN A 375 8.51 43.78 -15.92
N ALA A 376 9.06 42.57 -15.67
CA ALA A 376 10.48 42.34 -15.65
C ALA A 376 11.17 42.39 -17.03
N GLY A 377 10.38 42.32 -18.10
CA GLY A 377 10.89 42.33 -19.49
C GLY A 377 11.38 40.95 -19.96
N LEU A 378 10.80 39.89 -19.43
CA LEU A 378 11.04 38.48 -19.82
C LEU A 378 10.01 38.03 -20.86
#